data_c6c8e7f20d8936d1cd783a62ad428a07
#
_entry.id   c6c8e7f20d8936d1cd783a62ad428a07
#
_cell.length_a   1.000
_cell.length_b   1.000
_cell.length_c   1.000
_cell.angle_alpha   90.00
_cell.angle_beta   90.00
_cell.angle_gamma   90.00
#
_symmetry.space_group_name_H-M   'P 1'
#
loop_
_entity.id
_entity.type
_entity.pdbx_description
1 polymer ?
#
loop_
_entity_poly.entity_id
_entity_poly.type
_entity_poly.pdbx_seq_one_letter_code
_entity_poly.pdbx_strand_id
1 'polypeptide(L)'
;LAQSIRTIIEHDQARDKTTQTLANALKNRGKVQGDWGEQVLTNILHDSGLREGEEYFVQDNIKDEEGKNLRPDVIVKGADGTRIIIDSKVSLTAYSDYVGAEDDEQRKAAIKANHESIWKHVEELAKKNYAKLVDNAVPIVLMFVPNEGSYILAMNHDASLGSKAY
;
A
#
# COMPACT_ATOMS: atom_id res chain seq x y z
N LEU A 1 -14.53 18.35 -25.11
CA LEU A 1 -14.45 16.93 -24.74
C LEU A 1 -13.09 16.32 -25.13
N ALA A 2 -12.67 16.42 -26.42
CA ALA A 2 -11.39 15.89 -26.90
C ALA A 2 -10.17 16.52 -26.22
N GLN A 3 -10.22 17.81 -25.92
CA GLN A 3 -9.14 18.55 -25.24
C GLN A 3 -9.04 18.16 -23.77
N SER A 4 -10.18 17.95 -23.09
CA SER A 4 -10.23 17.48 -21.70
C SER A 4 -9.71 16.05 -21.57
N ILE A 5 -10.00 15.16 -22.52
CA ILE A 5 -9.47 13.80 -22.56
C ILE A 5 -7.96 13.79 -22.80
N ARG A 6 -7.44 14.65 -23.68
CA ARG A 6 -6.00 14.82 -23.88
C ARG A 6 -5.28 15.28 -22.61
N THR A 7 -5.83 16.26 -21.92
CA THR A 7 -5.24 16.78 -20.68
C THR A 7 -5.21 15.70 -19.59
N ILE A 8 -6.25 14.86 -19.48
CA ILE A 8 -6.29 13.73 -18.54
C ILE A 8 -5.22 12.70 -18.91
N ILE A 9 -5.09 12.33 -20.18
CA ILE A 9 -4.09 11.36 -20.66
C ILE A 9 -2.66 11.90 -20.44
N GLU A 10 -2.40 13.18 -20.70
CA GLU A 10 -1.10 13.81 -20.47
C GLU A 10 -0.76 13.89 -18.97
N HIS A 11 -1.75 14.14 -18.11
CA HIS A 11 -1.58 14.11 -16.65
C HIS A 11 -1.28 12.69 -16.14
N ASP A 12 -1.96 11.67 -16.65
CA ASP A 12 -1.71 10.27 -16.28
C ASP A 12 -0.34 9.81 -16.76
N GLN A 13 0.08 10.15 -17.98
CA GLN A 13 1.41 9.82 -18.47
C GLN A 13 2.53 10.55 -17.72
N ALA A 14 2.30 11.77 -17.24
CA ALA A 14 3.27 12.48 -16.42
C ALA A 14 3.38 11.86 -15.02
N ARG A 15 2.28 11.43 -14.42
CA ARG A 15 2.25 10.70 -13.14
C ARG A 15 2.95 9.35 -13.26
N ASP A 16 2.71 8.61 -14.33
CA ASP A 16 3.36 7.33 -14.60
C ASP A 16 4.88 7.47 -14.73
N LYS A 17 5.37 8.47 -15.45
CA LYS A 17 6.81 8.75 -15.57
C LYS A 17 7.45 9.10 -14.22
N THR A 18 6.78 9.89 -13.40
CA THR A 18 7.28 10.28 -12.07
C THR A 18 7.32 9.07 -11.14
N THR A 19 6.27 8.26 -11.14
CA THR A 19 6.19 7.02 -10.38
C THR A 19 7.24 6.02 -10.84
N GLN A 20 7.48 5.92 -12.14
CA GLN A 20 8.53 5.08 -12.73
C GLN A 20 9.92 5.50 -12.31
N THR A 21 10.23 6.79 -12.38
CA THR A 21 11.52 7.34 -11.96
C THR A 21 11.76 7.06 -10.48
N LEU A 22 10.73 7.25 -9.65
CA LEU A 22 10.78 6.97 -8.23
C LEU A 22 10.95 5.47 -7.96
N ALA A 23 10.17 4.62 -8.64
CA ALA A 23 10.29 3.17 -8.52
C ALA A 23 11.70 2.68 -8.85
N ASN A 24 12.31 3.21 -9.91
CA ASN A 24 13.69 2.90 -10.28
C ASN A 24 14.71 3.39 -9.23
N ALA A 25 14.52 4.59 -8.68
CA ALA A 25 15.39 5.15 -7.66
C ALA A 25 15.32 4.38 -6.33
N LEU A 26 14.15 3.81 -6.03
CA LEU A 26 13.89 3.04 -4.81
C LEU A 26 14.10 1.52 -4.98
N LYS A 27 14.36 1.06 -6.21
CA LYS A 27 14.58 -0.36 -6.51
C LYS A 27 15.65 -0.95 -5.59
N ASN A 28 15.35 -2.12 -5.00
CA ASN A 28 16.23 -2.84 -4.08
C ASN A 28 16.56 -2.12 -2.75
N ARG A 29 15.82 -1.08 -2.39
CA ARG A 29 15.98 -0.33 -1.14
C ARG A 29 14.74 -0.50 -0.24
N GLY A 30 14.48 -1.72 0.22
CA GLY A 30 13.25 -2.09 0.93
C GLY A 30 12.85 -1.15 2.08
N LYS A 31 13.81 -0.74 2.93
CA LYS A 31 13.52 0.21 4.01
C LYS A 31 13.06 1.57 3.46
N VAL A 32 13.76 2.11 2.47
CA VAL A 32 13.40 3.41 1.87
C VAL A 32 12.03 3.36 1.17
N GLN A 33 11.70 2.20 0.55
CA GLN A 33 10.36 1.98 -0.01
C GLN A 33 9.28 2.01 1.09
N GLY A 34 9.54 1.35 2.23
CA GLY A 34 8.63 1.37 3.38
C GLY A 34 8.42 2.77 3.90
N ASP A 35 9.49 3.48 4.22
CA ASP A 35 9.44 4.86 4.73
C ASP A 35 8.69 5.80 3.76
N TRP A 36 8.90 5.63 2.45
CA TRP A 36 8.17 6.40 1.43
C TRP A 36 6.67 6.07 1.43
N GLY A 37 6.29 4.79 1.51
CA GLY A 37 4.88 4.39 1.55
C GLY A 37 4.15 4.92 2.78
N GLU A 38 4.78 4.88 3.93
CA GLU A 38 4.27 5.47 5.17
C GLU A 38 4.09 6.99 5.04
N GLN A 39 5.07 7.67 4.42
CA GLN A 39 4.98 9.12 4.18
C GLN A 39 3.83 9.49 3.23
N VAL A 40 3.62 8.72 2.15
CA VAL A 40 2.48 8.93 1.24
C VAL A 40 1.17 8.76 1.98
N LEU A 41 1.03 7.73 2.82
CA LEU A 41 -0.17 7.49 3.62
C LEU A 41 -0.44 8.66 4.58
N THR A 42 0.56 9.10 5.33
CA THR A 42 0.40 10.21 6.28
C THR A 42 0.05 11.53 5.58
N ASN A 43 0.64 11.80 4.41
CA ASN A 43 0.28 12.97 3.60
C ASN A 43 -1.20 12.92 3.16
N ILE A 44 -1.70 11.76 2.71
CA ILE A 44 -3.10 11.59 2.33
C ILE A 44 -4.03 11.87 3.51
N LEU A 45 -3.71 11.37 4.70
CA LEU A 45 -4.51 11.59 5.90
C LEU A 45 -4.53 13.07 6.31
N HIS A 46 -3.37 13.70 6.32
CA HIS A 46 -3.22 15.14 6.58
C HIS A 46 -4.01 15.98 5.58
N ASP A 47 -3.87 15.72 4.27
CA ASP A 47 -4.55 16.46 3.21
C ASP A 47 -6.07 16.22 3.22
N SER A 48 -6.51 15.11 3.82
CA SER A 48 -7.92 14.84 4.10
C SER A 48 -8.46 15.59 5.32
N GLY A 49 -7.64 16.41 5.97
CA GLY A 49 -8.01 17.26 7.11
C GLY A 49 -7.91 16.55 8.47
N LEU A 50 -7.36 15.34 8.52
CA LEU A 50 -7.11 14.64 9.78
C LEU A 50 -5.83 15.16 10.44
N ARG A 51 -5.82 15.23 11.79
CA ARG A 51 -4.69 15.73 12.59
C ARG A 51 -4.00 14.56 13.28
N GLU A 52 -2.66 14.53 13.14
CA GLU A 52 -1.83 13.56 13.85
C GLU A 52 -1.91 13.79 15.37
N GLY A 53 -2.02 12.70 16.10
CA GLY A 53 -2.18 12.71 17.55
C GLY A 53 -3.62 12.95 18.04
N GLU A 54 -4.56 13.28 17.16
CA GLU A 54 -5.97 13.49 17.48
C GLU A 54 -6.87 12.50 16.74
N GLU A 55 -6.88 12.55 15.41
CA GLU A 55 -7.68 11.67 14.56
C GLU A 55 -6.89 10.52 13.94
N TYR A 56 -5.56 10.62 13.84
CA TYR A 56 -4.73 9.48 13.48
C TYR A 56 -3.42 9.43 14.27
N PHE A 57 -2.87 8.24 14.44
CA PHE A 57 -1.67 7.96 15.20
C PHE A 57 -0.72 7.11 14.36
N VAL A 58 0.53 7.57 14.21
CA VAL A 58 1.56 6.90 13.43
C VAL A 58 2.38 6.00 14.33
N GLN A 59 2.58 4.75 13.90
CA GLN A 59 3.47 3.77 14.53
C GLN A 59 3.23 3.55 16.03
N ASP A 60 1.97 3.46 16.44
CA ASP A 60 1.61 3.17 17.82
C ASP A 60 2.06 1.75 18.23
N ASN A 61 2.71 1.64 19.39
CA ASN A 61 3.20 0.36 19.86
C ASN A 61 2.09 -0.41 20.57
N ILE A 62 1.75 -1.57 20.04
CA ILE A 62 0.77 -2.49 20.59
C ILE A 62 1.52 -3.75 21.05
N LYS A 63 1.14 -4.31 22.18
CA LYS A 63 1.67 -5.61 22.64
C LYS A 63 0.64 -6.70 22.34
N ASP A 64 1.10 -7.80 21.76
CA ASP A 64 0.28 -9.00 21.64
C ASP A 64 0.19 -9.77 22.97
N GLU A 65 -0.58 -10.86 22.97
CA GLU A 65 -0.79 -11.70 24.16
C GLU A 65 0.52 -12.33 24.68
N GLU A 66 1.55 -12.46 23.84
CA GLU A 66 2.87 -12.98 24.16
C GLU A 66 3.85 -11.86 24.60
N GLY A 67 3.37 -10.60 24.63
CA GLY A 67 4.18 -9.42 24.99
C GLY A 67 5.08 -8.92 23.87
N LYS A 68 4.93 -9.42 22.64
CA LYS A 68 5.67 -8.98 21.48
C LYS A 68 5.12 -7.63 21.00
N ASN A 69 6.00 -6.70 20.74
CA ASN A 69 5.61 -5.41 20.19
C ASN A 69 5.17 -5.59 18.74
N LEU A 70 3.92 -5.27 18.46
CA LEU A 70 3.36 -5.10 17.13
C LEU A 70 3.17 -3.61 16.87
N ARG A 71 3.42 -3.17 15.65
CA ARG A 71 3.43 -1.76 15.31
C ARG A 71 2.73 -1.57 13.97
N PRO A 72 1.42 -1.28 13.99
CA PRO A 72 0.72 -0.85 12.78
C PRO A 72 1.29 0.49 12.31
N ASP A 73 1.30 0.74 11.01
CA ASP A 73 1.85 1.98 10.48
C ASP A 73 0.98 3.17 10.89
N VAL A 74 -0.35 3.02 10.80
CA VAL A 74 -1.31 4.05 11.20
C VAL A 74 -2.55 3.44 11.84
N ILE A 75 -3.07 4.14 12.87
CA ILE A 75 -4.41 3.92 13.45
C ILE A 75 -5.21 5.19 13.27
N VAL A 76 -6.33 5.13 12.54
CA VAL A 76 -7.27 6.23 12.40
C VAL A 76 -8.40 6.06 13.41
N LYS A 77 -8.75 7.13 14.13
CA LYS A 77 -9.83 7.18 15.11
C LYS A 77 -11.06 7.86 14.50
N GLY A 78 -12.15 7.11 14.41
CA GLY A 78 -13.44 7.65 14.03
C GLY A 78 -14.07 8.52 15.11
N ALA A 79 -15.04 9.35 14.72
CA ALA A 79 -15.75 10.24 15.63
C ALA A 79 -16.55 9.48 16.72
N ASP A 80 -16.98 8.26 16.44
CA ASP A 80 -17.66 7.35 17.36
C ASP A 80 -16.71 6.55 18.27
N GLY A 81 -15.40 6.80 18.16
CA GLY A 81 -14.35 6.10 18.90
C GLY A 81 -13.92 4.78 18.28
N THR A 82 -14.44 4.38 17.12
CA THR A 82 -13.92 3.24 16.37
C THR A 82 -12.50 3.49 15.92
N ARG A 83 -11.73 2.42 15.75
CA ARG A 83 -10.35 2.48 15.26
C ARG A 83 -10.21 1.67 13.99
N ILE A 84 -9.61 2.28 12.97
CA ILE A 84 -9.28 1.64 11.70
C ILE A 84 -7.76 1.51 11.63
N ILE A 85 -7.27 0.30 11.46
CA ILE A 85 -5.86 0.00 11.34
C ILE A 85 -5.49 0.01 9.86
N ILE A 86 -4.44 0.74 9.52
CA ILE A 86 -3.89 0.81 8.16
C ILE A 86 -2.41 0.40 8.23
N ASP A 87 -2.04 -0.56 7.38
CA ASP A 87 -0.64 -1.00 7.22
C ASP A 87 -0.23 -0.72 5.78
N SER A 88 0.85 0.04 5.61
CA SER A 88 1.38 0.41 4.31
C SER A 88 2.35 -0.66 3.82
N LYS A 89 2.09 -1.23 2.66
CA LYS A 89 2.99 -2.21 2.06
C LYS A 89 3.36 -1.83 0.64
N VAL A 90 4.66 -1.66 0.44
CA VAL A 90 5.22 -1.26 -0.85
C VAL A 90 6.20 -2.32 -1.34
N SER A 91 5.98 -2.80 -2.55
CA SER A 91 6.97 -3.53 -3.32
C SER A 91 7.05 -2.92 -4.71
N LEU A 92 7.97 -1.97 -4.88
CA LEU A 92 8.15 -1.30 -6.16
C LEU A 92 9.09 -2.07 -7.10
N THR A 93 9.88 -3.01 -6.58
CA THR A 93 10.89 -3.73 -7.38
C THR A 93 10.26 -4.52 -8.52
N ALA A 94 9.28 -5.36 -8.23
CA ALA A 94 8.62 -6.17 -9.25
C ALA A 94 7.82 -5.33 -10.25
N TYR A 95 7.20 -4.24 -9.79
CA TYR A 95 6.54 -3.30 -10.69
C TYR A 95 7.54 -2.55 -11.60
N SER A 96 8.68 -2.13 -11.05
CA SER A 96 9.77 -1.53 -11.83
C SER A 96 10.33 -2.51 -12.88
N ASP A 97 10.46 -3.79 -12.53
CA ASP A 97 10.88 -4.84 -13.47
C ASP A 97 9.85 -5.04 -14.58
N TYR A 98 8.55 -5.00 -14.26
CA TYR A 98 7.48 -5.05 -15.25
C TYR A 98 7.56 -3.92 -16.27
N VAL A 99 7.75 -2.69 -15.80
CA VAL A 99 7.81 -1.52 -16.70
C VAL A 99 9.12 -1.47 -17.48
N GLY A 100 10.20 -1.99 -16.91
CA GLY A 100 11.52 -2.09 -17.61
C GLY A 100 11.70 -3.37 -18.44
N ALA A 101 10.69 -4.24 -18.53
CA ALA A 101 10.79 -5.50 -19.26
C ALA A 101 10.92 -5.27 -20.78
N GLU A 102 11.97 -5.83 -21.36
CA GLU A 102 12.29 -5.71 -22.79
C GLU A 102 11.62 -6.79 -23.64
N ASP A 103 11.23 -7.90 -23.02
CA ASP A 103 10.57 -9.02 -23.68
C ASP A 103 9.37 -9.55 -22.89
N ASP A 104 8.58 -10.42 -23.51
CA ASP A 104 7.36 -10.99 -22.92
C ASP A 104 7.65 -11.95 -21.77
N GLU A 105 8.80 -12.60 -21.73
CA GLU A 105 9.17 -13.53 -20.68
C GLU A 105 9.52 -12.77 -19.40
N GLN A 106 10.33 -11.72 -19.50
CA GLN A 106 10.61 -10.81 -18.38
C GLN A 106 9.33 -10.16 -17.85
N ARG A 107 8.45 -9.73 -18.77
CA ARG A 107 7.18 -9.11 -18.40
C ARG A 107 6.28 -10.06 -17.62
N LYS A 108 6.12 -11.30 -18.07
CA LYS A 108 5.34 -12.31 -17.36
C LYS A 108 5.92 -12.65 -15.99
N ALA A 109 7.23 -12.78 -15.90
CA ALA A 109 7.92 -13.03 -14.64
C ALA A 109 7.70 -11.88 -13.63
N ALA A 110 7.79 -10.64 -14.08
CA ALA A 110 7.58 -9.45 -13.26
C ALA A 110 6.10 -9.32 -12.78
N ILE A 111 5.13 -9.63 -13.65
CA ILE A 111 3.69 -9.67 -13.28
C ILE A 111 3.48 -10.66 -12.13
N LYS A 112 4.00 -11.88 -12.27
CA LYS A 112 3.89 -12.92 -11.26
C LYS A 112 4.55 -12.49 -9.95
N ALA A 113 5.77 -11.96 -10.01
CA ALA A 113 6.50 -11.48 -8.84
C ALA A 113 5.75 -10.34 -8.11
N ASN A 114 5.13 -9.43 -8.86
CA ASN A 114 4.32 -8.34 -8.28
C ASN A 114 3.09 -8.88 -7.55
N HIS A 115 2.37 -9.82 -8.15
CA HIS A 115 1.23 -10.48 -7.51
C HIS A 115 1.66 -11.24 -6.24
N GLU A 116 2.71 -12.05 -6.31
CA GLU A 116 3.23 -12.81 -5.17
C GLU A 116 3.66 -11.90 -4.01
N SER A 117 4.26 -10.75 -4.34
CA SER A 117 4.65 -9.77 -3.34
C SER A 117 3.44 -9.20 -2.59
N ILE A 118 2.39 -8.80 -3.31
CA ILE A 118 1.15 -8.28 -2.70
C ILE A 118 0.46 -9.37 -1.89
N TRP A 119 0.32 -10.57 -2.45
CA TRP A 119 -0.31 -11.70 -1.76
C TRP A 119 0.40 -12.05 -0.45
N LYS A 120 1.71 -12.11 -0.47
CA LYS A 120 2.51 -12.33 0.75
C LYS A 120 2.23 -11.32 1.83
N HIS A 121 2.05 -10.04 1.47
CA HIS A 121 1.69 -9.00 2.44
C HIS A 121 0.29 -9.18 3.01
N VAL A 122 -0.68 -9.59 2.19
CA VAL A 122 -2.02 -9.97 2.69
C VAL A 122 -1.94 -11.08 3.73
N GLU A 123 -1.18 -12.15 3.45
CA GLU A 123 -0.98 -13.25 4.40
C GLU A 123 -0.26 -12.82 5.68
N GLU A 124 0.75 -11.96 5.57
CA GLU A 124 1.48 -11.43 6.73
C GLU A 124 0.57 -10.59 7.62
N LEU A 125 -0.28 -9.73 7.02
CA LEU A 125 -1.24 -8.91 7.77
C LEU A 125 -2.30 -9.75 8.45
N ALA A 126 -2.83 -10.77 7.78
CA ALA A 126 -3.80 -11.68 8.37
C ALA A 126 -3.26 -12.38 9.63
N LYS A 127 -1.95 -12.71 9.64
CA LYS A 127 -1.28 -13.34 10.79
C LYS A 127 -1.06 -12.39 11.96
N LYS A 128 -0.92 -11.08 11.73
CA LYS A 128 -0.66 -10.09 12.78
C LYS A 128 -1.84 -9.86 13.71
N ASN A 129 -3.07 -10.16 13.26
CA ASN A 129 -4.31 -10.10 14.04
C ASN A 129 -4.54 -8.78 14.81
N TYR A 130 -4.10 -7.67 14.23
CA TYR A 130 -4.15 -6.33 14.84
C TYR A 130 -5.54 -5.95 15.37
N ALA A 131 -6.61 -6.34 14.64
CA ALA A 131 -7.98 -6.00 15.01
C ALA A 131 -8.40 -6.53 16.39
N LYS A 132 -7.78 -7.61 16.89
CA LYS A 132 -8.02 -8.14 18.24
C LYS A 132 -7.20 -7.45 19.33
N LEU A 133 -6.15 -6.74 18.95
CA LEU A 133 -5.19 -6.16 19.87
C LEU A 133 -5.42 -4.67 20.12
N VAL A 134 -6.27 -4.05 19.30
CA VAL A 134 -6.61 -2.63 19.39
C VAL A 134 -8.05 -2.49 19.85
N ASP A 135 -8.24 -1.85 21.02
CA ASP A 135 -9.57 -1.59 21.56
C ASP A 135 -10.44 -0.82 20.58
N ASN A 136 -11.68 -1.25 20.41
CA ASN A 136 -12.67 -0.68 19.47
C ASN A 136 -12.22 -0.70 18.00
N ALA A 137 -11.30 -1.56 17.61
CA ALA A 137 -10.92 -1.71 16.21
C ALA A 137 -12.04 -2.38 15.40
N VAL A 138 -12.23 -1.90 14.17
CA VAL A 138 -13.04 -2.66 13.20
C VAL A 138 -12.36 -4.00 12.91
N PRO A 139 -13.11 -5.06 12.58
CA PRO A 139 -12.56 -6.42 12.43
C PRO A 139 -11.77 -6.63 11.13
N ILE A 140 -11.32 -5.56 10.51
CA ILE A 140 -10.53 -5.56 9.28
C ILE A 140 -9.29 -4.68 9.43
N VAL A 141 -8.25 -4.99 8.67
CA VAL A 141 -7.07 -4.14 8.51
C VAL A 141 -7.01 -3.68 7.07
N LEU A 142 -6.84 -2.39 6.85
CA LEU A 142 -6.68 -1.83 5.51
C LEU A 142 -5.19 -1.94 5.10
N MET A 143 -4.94 -2.60 3.99
CA MET A 143 -3.62 -2.59 3.36
C MET A 143 -3.54 -1.43 2.37
N PHE A 144 -2.66 -0.48 2.64
CA PHE A 144 -2.41 0.64 1.76
C PHE A 144 -1.31 0.30 0.76
N VAL A 145 -1.62 0.40 -0.53
CA VAL A 145 -0.67 0.20 -1.64
C VAL A 145 -0.48 1.54 -2.35
N PRO A 146 0.63 2.27 -2.12
CA PRO A 146 0.82 3.63 -2.64
C PRO A 146 1.09 3.69 -4.15
N ASN A 147 1.27 2.56 -4.81
CA ASN A 147 1.46 2.46 -6.25
C ASN A 147 0.23 1.82 -6.91
N GLU A 148 -0.62 2.64 -7.51
CA GLU A 148 -1.84 2.19 -8.20
C GLU A 148 -1.53 1.22 -9.34
N GLY A 149 -0.46 1.45 -10.12
CA GLY A 149 -0.06 0.56 -11.21
C GLY A 149 0.30 -0.84 -10.72
N SER A 150 1.00 -0.95 -9.60
CA SER A 150 1.31 -2.25 -8.97
C SER A 150 0.03 -2.97 -8.51
N TYR A 151 -0.92 -2.24 -7.92
CA TYR A 151 -2.20 -2.79 -7.51
C TYR A 151 -3.03 -3.29 -8.70
N ILE A 152 -3.20 -2.46 -9.73
CA ILE A 152 -3.94 -2.82 -10.95
C ILE A 152 -3.31 -4.03 -11.64
N LEU A 153 -1.97 -4.08 -11.72
CA LEU A 153 -1.24 -5.19 -12.31
C LEU A 153 -1.52 -6.51 -11.58
N ALA A 154 -1.54 -6.49 -10.25
CA ALA A 154 -1.84 -7.67 -9.45
C ALA A 154 -3.31 -8.10 -9.60
N MET A 155 -4.26 -7.17 -9.58
CA MET A 155 -5.68 -7.45 -9.76
C MET A 155 -6.00 -8.00 -11.16
N ASN A 156 -5.32 -7.51 -12.21
CA ASN A 156 -5.47 -8.03 -13.56
C ASN A 156 -4.89 -9.46 -13.70
N HIS A 157 -3.86 -9.78 -12.93
CA HIS A 157 -3.28 -11.13 -12.92
C HIS A 157 -4.17 -12.13 -12.18
N ASP A 158 -4.72 -11.74 -11.03
CA ASP A 158 -5.65 -12.55 -10.23
C ASP A 158 -6.80 -11.70 -9.70
N ALA A 159 -7.92 -11.69 -10.42
CA ALA A 159 -9.12 -10.95 -10.01
C ALA A 159 -9.71 -11.42 -8.65
N SER A 160 -9.36 -12.63 -8.21
CA SER A 160 -9.79 -13.15 -6.90
C SER A 160 -9.00 -12.57 -5.72
N LEU A 161 -7.90 -11.84 -5.97
CA LEU A 161 -7.06 -11.26 -4.94
C LEU A 161 -7.86 -10.41 -3.94
N GLY A 162 -8.75 -9.54 -4.44
CA GLY A 162 -9.62 -8.73 -3.60
C GLY A 162 -10.55 -9.53 -2.71
N SER A 163 -11.14 -10.61 -3.23
CA SER A 163 -12.05 -11.47 -2.44
C SER A 163 -11.31 -12.38 -1.45
N LYS A 164 -10.05 -12.71 -1.70
CA LYS A 164 -9.21 -13.48 -0.78
C LYS A 164 -8.64 -12.65 0.36
N ALA A 165 -8.60 -11.34 0.20
CA ALA A 165 -8.10 -10.41 1.21
C ALA A 165 -9.13 -10.09 2.32
N TYR A 166 -10.39 -10.57 2.18
CA TYR A 166 -11.46 -10.41 3.17
C TYR A 166 -11.57 -11.61 4.11
#